data_63c80d1e7daf3218daae76b4be06e9da
#
_entry.id   63c80d1e7daf3218daae76b4be06e9da
#
_cell.length_a   1.000
_cell.length_b   1.000
_cell.length_c   1.000
_cell.angle_alpha   90.00
_cell.angle_beta   90.00
_cell.angle_gamma   90.00
#
_symmetry.space_group_name_H-M   'P 1'
#
loop_
_entity.id
_entity.type
_entity.pdbx_description
1 polymer ?
#
loop_
_entity_poly.entity_id
_entity_poly.type
_entity_poly.pdbx_seq_one_letter_code
_entity_poly.pdbx_strand_id
1 'polypeptide(L)'
;MLLTAEHISLNFGLKQLLDDVTLYLNEGDKIGIIGINGTGKSSFLKVLAGQQVPDQGAVSLDPNVQVSFLSQNPPMQPGATVLEQVFADFSPDVRQLMEYEAKTMLTRLGITDFGQKVETLSGGQRKRVALAAVLLHPADVLILDEPTNHLDSDMVLWLEDHLRKFTGGLIMVTHDRYFLERVCNRITELSHCHIRHYEANYSKYLELKTQQEEMEQAAQRKRQSILRVEYQWIMRGAQARRTKNKDRIARYEELKAQTGPETDGAVQMATLSSRLGRKTVELENVCKAFAGKTVLDHFSYGVARDDRVGIVGPNGAGKSTLLNLIAGKLSPDSGRIDWGETVRIGYFSQEGRELDPDQRVYDYIHEVAGQVKTKEGNFSATQMMERFLFPKQLQGQPIGKLSGGERRRLYLLSVLM
;
A
#
# COMPACT_ATOMS: atom_id res chain seq x y z
N MET A 1 12.91 -21.15 -17.41
CA MET A 1 12.24 -19.83 -17.19
C MET A 1 10.77 -20.14 -16.93
N LEU A 2 10.21 -19.67 -15.81
CA LEU A 2 8.85 -20.07 -15.40
C LEU A 2 7.77 -19.17 -16.05
N LEU A 3 8.01 -17.84 -16.04
CA LEU A 3 7.07 -16.87 -16.56
C LEU A 3 7.80 -15.74 -17.27
N THR A 4 7.25 -15.31 -18.40
CA THR A 4 7.73 -14.18 -19.20
C THR A 4 6.57 -13.25 -19.48
N ALA A 5 6.73 -11.98 -19.15
CA ALA A 5 5.81 -10.91 -19.53
C ALA A 5 6.58 -9.92 -20.40
N GLU A 6 6.19 -9.74 -21.65
CA GLU A 6 6.92 -8.90 -22.60
C GLU A 6 6.03 -7.80 -23.16
N HIS A 7 6.58 -6.57 -23.14
CA HIS A 7 5.98 -5.39 -23.73
C HIS A 7 4.54 -5.11 -23.24
N ILE A 8 4.30 -5.35 -21.93
CA ILE A 8 2.97 -5.19 -21.33
C ILE A 8 2.62 -3.72 -21.22
N SER A 9 1.53 -3.33 -21.87
CA SER A 9 0.88 -2.03 -21.69
C SER A 9 -0.55 -2.22 -21.22
N LEU A 10 -0.98 -1.39 -20.27
CA LEU A 10 -2.31 -1.50 -19.66
C LEU A 10 -2.85 -0.12 -19.34
N ASN A 11 -4.09 0.16 -19.77
CA ASN A 11 -4.83 1.36 -19.44
C ASN A 11 -6.05 1.06 -18.57
N PHE A 12 -6.37 1.95 -17.68
CA PHE A 12 -7.62 1.91 -16.91
C PHE A 12 -8.43 3.19 -17.20
N GLY A 13 -9.39 3.07 -18.10
CA GLY A 13 -10.08 4.23 -18.66
C GLY A 13 -9.11 5.16 -19.38
N LEU A 14 -8.99 6.40 -18.92
CA LEU A 14 -8.05 7.39 -19.50
C LEU A 14 -6.66 7.37 -18.84
N LYS A 15 -6.47 6.57 -17.79
CA LYS A 15 -5.22 6.51 -17.05
C LYS A 15 -4.38 5.33 -17.52
N GLN A 16 -3.19 5.62 -18.03
CA GLN A 16 -2.17 4.60 -18.31
C GLN A 16 -1.60 4.11 -16.97
N LEU A 17 -1.58 2.79 -16.78
CA LEU A 17 -1.03 2.14 -15.58
C LEU A 17 0.33 1.50 -15.86
N LEU A 18 0.49 0.90 -17.04
CA LEU A 18 1.71 0.24 -17.48
C LEU A 18 2.03 0.68 -18.92
N ASP A 19 3.30 0.91 -19.20
CA ASP A 19 3.80 1.30 -20.50
C ASP A 19 5.08 0.52 -20.84
N ASP A 20 4.96 -0.38 -21.80
CA ASP A 20 6.08 -1.20 -22.30
C ASP A 20 6.87 -1.93 -21.19
N VAL A 21 6.15 -2.61 -20.30
CA VAL A 21 6.71 -3.28 -19.13
C VAL A 21 7.11 -4.71 -19.45
N THR A 22 8.36 -5.09 -19.14
CA THR A 22 8.88 -6.44 -19.37
C THR A 22 9.41 -7.04 -18.06
N LEU A 23 9.00 -8.29 -17.73
CA LEU A 23 9.42 -8.99 -16.52
C LEU A 23 9.67 -10.47 -16.81
N TYR A 24 10.78 -10.99 -16.30
CA TYR A 24 11.16 -12.40 -16.39
C TYR A 24 11.27 -13.01 -15.00
N LEU A 25 10.70 -14.21 -14.83
CA LEU A 25 10.74 -14.98 -13.59
C LEU A 25 11.39 -16.34 -13.85
N ASN A 26 12.44 -16.63 -13.11
CA ASN A 26 13.10 -17.92 -13.10
C ASN A 26 12.79 -18.69 -11.81
N GLU A 27 13.17 -19.96 -11.79
CA GLU A 27 13.14 -20.77 -10.57
C GLU A 27 14.06 -20.16 -9.50
N GLY A 28 13.57 -20.06 -8.26
CA GLY A 28 14.28 -19.45 -7.16
C GLY A 28 14.23 -17.91 -7.12
N ASP A 29 13.72 -17.24 -8.15
CA ASP A 29 13.49 -15.80 -8.12
C ASP A 29 12.37 -15.45 -7.13
N LYS A 30 12.63 -14.50 -6.23
CA LYS A 30 11.66 -13.98 -5.26
C LYS A 30 11.56 -12.46 -5.43
N ILE A 31 10.61 -12.04 -6.25
CA ILE A 31 10.46 -10.66 -6.69
C ILE A 31 9.47 -9.92 -5.81
N GLY A 32 9.93 -8.85 -5.16
CA GLY A 32 9.07 -7.89 -4.49
C GLY A 32 8.74 -6.71 -5.40
N ILE A 33 7.46 -6.53 -5.74
CA ILE A 33 7.01 -5.37 -6.52
C ILE A 33 6.63 -4.25 -5.57
N ILE A 34 7.29 -3.11 -5.73
CA ILE A 34 7.07 -1.92 -4.93
C ILE A 34 6.65 -0.74 -5.82
N GLY A 35 6.06 0.26 -5.22
CA GLY A 35 5.61 1.49 -5.92
C GLY A 35 4.50 2.19 -5.15
N ILE A 36 4.18 3.41 -5.54
CA ILE A 36 3.13 4.21 -4.91
C ILE A 36 1.75 3.55 -5.11
N ASN A 37 0.82 3.80 -4.18
CA ASN A 37 -0.54 3.30 -4.33
C ASN A 37 -1.23 3.91 -5.56
N GLY A 38 -1.92 3.06 -6.33
CA GLY A 38 -2.60 3.47 -7.56
C GLY A 38 -1.71 3.51 -8.82
N THR A 39 -0.46 2.98 -8.75
CA THR A 39 0.42 2.82 -9.92
C THR A 39 0.11 1.58 -10.78
N GLY A 40 -0.82 0.73 -10.35
CA GLY A 40 -1.20 -0.45 -11.14
C GLY A 40 -0.57 -1.78 -10.68
N LYS A 41 0.07 -1.84 -9.48
CA LYS A 41 0.70 -3.08 -8.97
C LYS A 41 -0.23 -4.29 -8.98
N SER A 42 -1.42 -4.17 -8.37
CA SER A 42 -2.41 -5.27 -8.33
C SER A 42 -2.95 -5.62 -9.72
N SER A 43 -3.08 -4.64 -10.62
CA SER A 43 -3.46 -4.90 -12.02
C SER A 43 -2.36 -5.66 -12.74
N PHE A 44 -1.10 -5.30 -12.51
CA PHE A 44 0.04 -6.02 -13.07
C PHE A 44 0.09 -7.47 -12.56
N LEU A 45 -0.12 -7.71 -11.25
CA LEU A 45 -0.22 -9.08 -10.73
C LEU A 45 -1.34 -9.89 -11.39
N LYS A 46 -2.51 -9.28 -11.65
CA LYS A 46 -3.62 -9.95 -12.35
C LYS A 46 -3.26 -10.29 -13.79
N VAL A 47 -2.52 -9.42 -14.49
CA VAL A 47 -2.01 -9.70 -15.84
C VAL A 47 -1.04 -10.89 -15.79
N LEU A 48 -0.08 -10.91 -14.87
CA LEU A 48 0.87 -12.01 -14.69
C LEU A 48 0.18 -13.33 -14.35
N ALA A 49 -0.91 -13.28 -13.56
CA ALA A 49 -1.73 -14.44 -13.20
C ALA A 49 -2.72 -14.88 -14.30
N GLY A 50 -2.74 -14.21 -15.47
CA GLY A 50 -3.67 -14.50 -16.55
C GLY A 50 -5.13 -14.14 -16.28
N GLN A 51 -5.43 -13.40 -15.20
CA GLN A 51 -6.78 -12.96 -14.84
C GLN A 51 -7.22 -11.68 -15.53
N GLN A 52 -6.29 -10.96 -16.13
CA GLN A 52 -6.55 -9.74 -16.88
C GLN A 52 -5.71 -9.74 -18.15
N VAL A 53 -6.36 -9.47 -19.29
CA VAL A 53 -5.67 -9.35 -20.58
C VAL A 53 -5.04 -7.95 -20.66
N PRO A 54 -3.76 -7.82 -21.00
CA PRO A 54 -3.13 -6.52 -21.26
C PRO A 54 -3.64 -5.92 -22.58
N ASP A 55 -3.53 -4.60 -22.73
CA ASP A 55 -3.88 -3.92 -23.99
C ASP A 55 -2.85 -4.20 -25.09
N GLN A 56 -1.56 -4.33 -24.70
CA GLN A 56 -0.47 -4.73 -25.58
C GLN A 56 0.49 -5.67 -24.84
N GLY A 57 1.26 -6.44 -25.61
CA GLY A 57 2.19 -7.43 -25.09
C GLY A 57 1.53 -8.77 -24.78
N ALA A 58 2.30 -9.68 -24.21
CA ALA A 58 1.85 -11.01 -23.87
C ALA A 58 2.53 -11.54 -22.60
N VAL A 59 1.82 -12.40 -21.88
CA VAL A 59 2.36 -13.22 -20.80
C VAL A 59 2.45 -14.65 -21.28
N SER A 60 3.64 -15.23 -21.20
CA SER A 60 3.90 -16.63 -21.55
C SER A 60 4.35 -17.41 -20.33
N LEU A 61 3.77 -18.58 -20.13
CA LEU A 61 4.15 -19.54 -19.10
C LEU A 61 4.79 -20.76 -19.77
N ASP A 62 5.75 -21.38 -19.10
CA ASP A 62 6.19 -22.69 -19.51
C ASP A 62 5.01 -23.69 -19.45
N PRO A 63 4.82 -24.59 -20.43
CA PRO A 63 3.64 -25.43 -20.55
C PRO A 63 3.28 -26.26 -19.31
N ASN A 64 4.26 -26.58 -18.47
CA ASN A 64 4.05 -27.42 -17.28
C ASN A 64 3.97 -26.59 -15.97
N VAL A 65 4.08 -25.27 -16.03
CA VAL A 65 4.11 -24.41 -14.86
C VAL A 65 2.70 -24.16 -14.31
N GLN A 66 2.53 -24.45 -13.04
CA GLN A 66 1.31 -24.14 -12.30
C GLN A 66 1.47 -22.82 -11.55
N VAL A 67 0.50 -21.92 -11.72
CA VAL A 67 0.49 -20.59 -11.08
C VAL A 67 -0.61 -20.55 -10.03
N SER A 68 -0.26 -20.20 -8.80
CA SER A 68 -1.24 -19.89 -7.73
C SER A 68 -1.23 -18.39 -7.44
N PHE A 69 -2.41 -17.79 -7.37
CA PHE A 69 -2.58 -16.35 -7.19
C PHE A 69 -3.46 -16.00 -5.99
N LEU A 70 -2.91 -15.22 -5.08
CA LEU A 70 -3.66 -14.57 -3.99
C LEU A 70 -4.00 -13.13 -4.38
N SER A 71 -5.28 -12.88 -4.66
CA SER A 71 -5.75 -11.52 -4.92
C SER A 71 -5.97 -10.72 -3.63
N GLN A 72 -6.00 -9.39 -3.73
CA GLN A 72 -6.28 -8.51 -2.61
C GLN A 72 -7.66 -8.79 -1.97
N ASN A 73 -8.68 -9.09 -2.78
CA ASN A 73 -10.01 -9.49 -2.36
C ASN A 73 -10.34 -10.86 -2.98
N PRO A 74 -9.96 -11.95 -2.31
CA PRO A 74 -10.17 -13.29 -2.86
C PRO A 74 -11.66 -13.63 -2.93
N PRO A 75 -12.13 -14.23 -4.04
CA PRO A 75 -13.49 -14.70 -4.15
C PRO A 75 -13.73 -15.87 -3.18
N MET A 76 -14.94 -15.90 -2.61
CA MET A 76 -15.37 -17.00 -1.73
C MET A 76 -16.62 -17.65 -2.33
N GLN A 77 -16.69 -18.98 -2.24
CA GLN A 77 -17.86 -19.73 -2.71
C GLN A 77 -18.99 -19.61 -1.70
N PRO A 78 -20.16 -19.08 -2.09
CA PRO A 78 -21.31 -18.96 -1.19
C PRO A 78 -21.72 -20.34 -0.63
N GLY A 79 -21.99 -20.39 0.68
CA GLY A 79 -22.41 -21.61 1.37
C GLY A 79 -21.32 -22.62 1.70
N ALA A 80 -20.09 -22.44 1.20
CA ALA A 80 -18.97 -23.32 1.50
C ALA A 80 -18.49 -23.16 2.95
N THR A 81 -17.99 -24.25 3.53
CA THR A 81 -17.23 -24.20 4.78
C THR A 81 -15.79 -23.77 4.52
N VAL A 82 -15.08 -23.37 5.59
CA VAL A 82 -13.66 -23.02 5.49
C VAL A 82 -12.84 -24.12 4.80
N LEU A 83 -13.06 -25.37 5.20
CA LEU A 83 -12.32 -26.49 4.63
C LEU A 83 -12.69 -26.75 3.15
N GLU A 84 -13.95 -26.65 2.81
CA GLU A 84 -14.41 -26.76 1.41
C GLU A 84 -13.84 -25.65 0.53
N GLN A 85 -13.75 -24.43 1.06
CA GLN A 85 -13.15 -23.30 0.34
C GLN A 85 -11.67 -23.52 0.06
N VAL A 86 -10.90 -24.05 1.01
CA VAL A 86 -9.47 -24.36 0.81
C VAL A 86 -9.27 -25.41 -0.29
N PHE A 87 -10.19 -26.34 -0.40
CA PHE A 87 -10.13 -27.43 -1.38
C PHE A 87 -11.00 -27.22 -2.63
N ALA A 88 -11.42 -25.98 -2.89
CA ALA A 88 -12.32 -25.68 -4.00
C ALA A 88 -11.82 -26.18 -5.37
N ASP A 89 -10.51 -26.09 -5.58
CA ASP A 89 -9.85 -26.45 -6.85
C ASP A 89 -9.14 -27.81 -6.81
N PHE A 90 -9.37 -28.62 -5.74
CA PHE A 90 -8.73 -29.93 -5.57
C PHE A 90 -9.67 -31.09 -5.89
N SER A 91 -9.12 -32.16 -6.44
CA SER A 91 -9.88 -33.41 -6.60
C SER A 91 -10.17 -34.07 -5.23
N PRO A 92 -11.26 -34.87 -5.11
CA PRO A 92 -11.63 -35.50 -3.86
C PRO A 92 -10.52 -36.38 -3.25
N ASP A 93 -9.74 -37.07 -4.09
CA ASP A 93 -8.65 -37.94 -3.65
C ASP A 93 -7.50 -37.14 -3.01
N VAL A 94 -7.13 -36.03 -3.61
CA VAL A 94 -6.09 -35.12 -3.10
C VAL A 94 -6.55 -34.46 -1.79
N ARG A 95 -7.84 -34.13 -1.69
CA ARG A 95 -8.42 -33.58 -0.47
C ARG A 95 -8.18 -34.47 0.76
N GLN A 96 -8.42 -35.79 0.63
CA GLN A 96 -8.20 -36.71 1.73
C GLN A 96 -6.73 -36.77 2.18
N LEU A 97 -5.81 -36.73 1.24
CA LEU A 97 -4.38 -36.77 1.50
C LEU A 97 -3.87 -35.49 2.19
N MET A 98 -4.40 -34.35 1.79
CA MET A 98 -3.89 -33.05 2.24
C MET A 98 -4.73 -32.41 3.39
N GLU A 99 -5.78 -33.08 3.85
CA GLU A 99 -6.69 -32.52 4.87
C GLU A 99 -5.96 -32.17 6.18
N TYR A 100 -5.03 -33.01 6.61
CA TYR A 100 -4.24 -32.77 7.81
C TYR A 100 -3.34 -31.52 7.66
N GLU A 101 -2.71 -31.38 6.53
CA GLU A 101 -1.84 -30.24 6.21
C GLU A 101 -2.66 -28.94 6.13
N ALA A 102 -3.82 -28.98 5.45
CA ALA A 102 -4.74 -27.85 5.38
C ALA A 102 -5.19 -27.39 6.77
N LYS A 103 -5.59 -28.32 7.65
CA LYS A 103 -5.99 -28.00 9.03
C LYS A 103 -4.85 -27.43 9.84
N THR A 104 -3.64 -27.95 9.66
CA THR A 104 -2.43 -27.45 10.33
C THR A 104 -2.13 -26.01 9.87
N MET A 105 -2.18 -25.75 8.57
CA MET A 105 -1.95 -24.43 7.99
C MET A 105 -3.01 -23.42 8.43
N LEU A 106 -4.29 -23.80 8.40
CA LEU A 106 -5.40 -22.97 8.87
C LEU A 106 -5.23 -22.61 10.36
N THR A 107 -4.85 -23.61 11.18
CA THR A 107 -4.60 -23.37 12.62
C THR A 107 -3.46 -22.39 12.83
N ARG A 108 -2.37 -22.50 12.07
CA ARG A 108 -1.25 -21.53 12.10
C ARG A 108 -1.70 -20.13 11.71
N LEU A 109 -2.66 -20.02 10.80
CA LEU A 109 -3.28 -18.75 10.39
C LEU A 109 -4.44 -18.33 11.31
N GLY A 110 -4.60 -18.97 12.49
CA GLY A 110 -5.58 -18.61 13.51
C GLY A 110 -7.03 -18.89 13.10
N ILE A 111 -7.25 -19.89 12.25
CA ILE A 111 -8.56 -20.41 11.89
C ILE A 111 -8.69 -21.80 12.51
N THR A 112 -9.53 -21.95 13.54
CA THR A 112 -9.69 -23.19 14.30
C THR A 112 -11.03 -23.89 14.04
N ASP A 113 -12.05 -23.17 13.58
CA ASP A 113 -13.33 -23.73 13.18
C ASP A 113 -13.37 -23.96 11.67
N PHE A 114 -13.09 -25.19 11.26
CA PHE A 114 -13.02 -25.58 9.85
C PHE A 114 -14.40 -25.81 9.21
N GLY A 115 -15.44 -25.99 10.06
CA GLY A 115 -16.83 -26.14 9.63
C GLY A 115 -17.58 -24.82 9.52
N GLN A 116 -16.99 -23.71 9.96
CA GLN A 116 -17.59 -22.39 9.86
C GLN A 116 -17.83 -22.01 8.40
N LYS A 117 -18.99 -21.41 8.10
CA LYS A 117 -19.30 -20.92 6.75
C LYS A 117 -18.49 -19.68 6.41
N VAL A 118 -17.96 -19.62 5.18
CA VAL A 118 -17.12 -18.51 4.71
C VAL A 118 -17.82 -17.15 4.75
N GLU A 119 -19.15 -17.12 4.66
CA GLU A 119 -19.97 -15.91 4.73
C GLU A 119 -19.90 -15.22 6.10
N THR A 120 -19.75 -16.00 7.15
CA THR A 120 -19.68 -15.51 8.54
C THR A 120 -18.29 -15.05 8.95
N LEU A 121 -17.30 -15.24 8.08
CA LEU A 121 -15.92 -14.83 8.33
C LEU A 121 -15.76 -13.31 8.16
N SER A 122 -14.93 -12.72 9.02
CA SER A 122 -14.45 -11.36 8.81
C SER A 122 -13.59 -11.26 7.54
N GLY A 123 -13.43 -10.06 6.97
CA GLY A 123 -12.57 -9.84 5.79
C GLY A 123 -11.15 -10.36 5.99
N GLY A 124 -10.57 -10.17 7.17
CA GLY A 124 -9.24 -10.70 7.51
C GLY A 124 -9.19 -12.23 7.59
N GLN A 125 -10.24 -12.87 8.13
CA GLN A 125 -10.35 -14.33 8.16
C GLN A 125 -10.48 -14.91 6.74
N ARG A 126 -11.32 -14.31 5.88
CA ARG A 126 -11.45 -14.72 4.47
C ARG A 126 -10.11 -14.69 3.76
N LYS A 127 -9.33 -13.63 3.95
CA LYS A 127 -8.02 -13.50 3.33
C LYS A 127 -7.03 -14.57 3.84
N ARG A 128 -7.07 -14.90 5.13
CA ARG A 128 -6.25 -15.99 5.71
C ARG A 128 -6.63 -17.37 5.18
N VAL A 129 -7.92 -17.63 4.98
CA VAL A 129 -8.40 -18.88 4.35
C VAL A 129 -7.94 -18.96 2.90
N ALA A 130 -8.03 -17.88 2.13
CA ALA A 130 -7.53 -17.84 0.76
C ALA A 130 -6.01 -17.99 0.67
N LEU A 131 -5.28 -17.40 1.61
CA LEU A 131 -3.82 -17.60 1.70
C LEU A 131 -3.49 -19.08 1.95
N ALA A 132 -4.21 -19.75 2.87
CA ALA A 132 -4.03 -21.18 3.10
C ALA A 132 -4.31 -22.00 1.84
N ALA A 133 -5.36 -21.68 1.08
CA ALA A 133 -5.68 -22.36 -0.18
C ALA A 133 -4.56 -22.21 -1.22
N VAL A 134 -4.05 -20.99 -1.39
CA VAL A 134 -2.96 -20.69 -2.34
C VAL A 134 -1.65 -21.39 -1.97
N LEU A 135 -1.30 -21.42 -0.68
CA LEU A 135 -0.06 -22.04 -0.21
C LEU A 135 -0.13 -23.58 -0.17
N LEU A 136 -1.34 -24.15 -0.06
CA LEU A 136 -1.56 -25.58 -0.08
C LEU A 136 -1.52 -26.14 -1.51
N HIS A 137 -1.92 -25.33 -2.49
CA HIS A 137 -1.95 -25.75 -3.89
C HIS A 137 -0.51 -25.95 -4.41
N PRO A 138 -0.20 -27.11 -5.00
CA PRO A 138 1.09 -27.33 -5.63
C PRO A 138 1.26 -26.30 -6.77
N ALA A 139 2.24 -25.43 -6.63
CA ALA A 139 2.51 -24.37 -7.60
C ALA A 139 4.01 -24.20 -7.82
N ASP A 140 4.38 -23.94 -9.08
CA ASP A 140 5.74 -23.57 -9.45
C ASP A 140 5.94 -22.07 -9.37
N VAL A 141 4.86 -21.30 -9.49
CA VAL A 141 4.85 -19.84 -9.37
C VAL A 141 3.78 -19.40 -8.37
N LEU A 142 4.19 -18.65 -7.37
CA LEU A 142 3.30 -17.97 -6.42
C LEU A 142 3.24 -16.48 -6.73
N ILE A 143 2.02 -15.96 -6.90
CA ILE A 143 1.76 -14.52 -7.07
C ILE A 143 0.91 -14.06 -5.88
N LEU A 144 1.41 -13.14 -5.04
CA LEU A 144 0.77 -12.76 -3.80
C LEU A 144 0.52 -11.25 -3.73
N ASP A 145 -0.74 -10.83 -3.61
CA ASP A 145 -1.12 -9.42 -3.45
C ASP A 145 -1.41 -9.11 -1.98
N GLU A 146 -0.49 -8.38 -1.32
CA GLU A 146 -0.54 -7.99 0.08
C GLU A 146 -0.77 -9.18 1.05
N PRO A 147 0.08 -10.22 1.03
CA PRO A 147 -0.13 -11.43 1.83
C PRO A 147 0.01 -11.20 3.34
N THR A 148 0.74 -10.18 3.77
CA THR A 148 0.98 -9.85 5.18
C THR A 148 -0.17 -9.08 5.84
N ASN A 149 -1.10 -8.53 5.05
CA ASN A 149 -2.25 -7.81 5.59
C ASN A 149 -3.16 -8.73 6.40
N HIS A 150 -3.60 -8.26 7.56
CA HIS A 150 -4.45 -8.99 8.53
C HIS A 150 -3.78 -10.19 9.22
N LEU A 151 -2.48 -10.38 9.06
CA LEU A 151 -1.68 -11.31 9.84
C LEU A 151 -1.13 -10.61 11.10
N ASP A 152 -0.97 -11.36 12.18
CA ASP A 152 -0.20 -10.92 13.33
C ASP A 152 1.28 -11.31 13.17
N SER A 153 2.09 -10.90 14.13
CA SER A 153 3.56 -11.07 14.03
C SER A 153 3.97 -12.54 13.92
N ASP A 154 3.30 -13.44 14.63
CA ASP A 154 3.63 -14.87 14.62
C ASP A 154 3.26 -15.51 13.28
N MET A 155 2.12 -15.11 12.72
CA MET A 155 1.67 -15.55 11.39
C MET A 155 2.59 -15.03 10.29
N VAL A 156 3.04 -13.77 10.40
CA VAL A 156 4.00 -13.17 9.46
C VAL A 156 5.33 -13.92 9.49
N LEU A 157 5.89 -14.21 10.67
CA LEU A 157 7.12 -15.00 10.81
C LEU A 157 6.97 -16.40 10.22
N TRP A 158 5.85 -17.06 10.45
CA TRP A 158 5.58 -18.37 9.87
C TRP A 158 5.52 -18.30 8.33
N LEU A 159 4.82 -17.28 7.78
CA LEU A 159 4.72 -17.10 6.33
C LEU A 159 6.09 -16.80 5.71
N GLU A 160 6.89 -15.98 6.38
CA GLU A 160 8.27 -15.69 5.97
C GLU A 160 9.10 -16.96 5.83
N ASP A 161 9.09 -17.81 6.87
CA ASP A 161 9.81 -19.09 6.84
C ASP A 161 9.30 -20.04 5.76
N HIS A 162 7.99 -20.06 5.51
CA HIS A 162 7.37 -20.87 4.46
C HIS A 162 7.81 -20.40 3.06
N LEU A 163 7.73 -19.10 2.78
CA LEU A 163 8.11 -18.55 1.48
C LEU A 163 9.62 -18.58 1.23
N ARG A 164 10.44 -18.52 2.27
CA ARG A 164 11.89 -18.69 2.14
C ARG A 164 12.29 -20.09 1.68
N LYS A 165 11.54 -21.10 2.11
CA LYS A 165 11.76 -22.51 1.73
C LYS A 165 11.17 -22.86 0.36
N PHE A 166 10.29 -22.02 -0.16
CA PHE A 166 9.70 -22.22 -1.47
C PHE A 166 10.78 -22.12 -2.57
N THR A 167 10.88 -23.14 -3.39
CA THR A 167 11.93 -23.28 -4.43
C THR A 167 11.51 -22.74 -5.79
N GLY A 168 10.19 -22.62 -6.05
CA GLY A 168 9.66 -22.04 -7.29
C GLY A 168 9.87 -20.53 -7.39
N GLY A 169 9.23 -19.92 -8.35
CA GLY A 169 9.22 -18.46 -8.55
C GLY A 169 8.19 -17.77 -7.69
N LEU A 170 8.56 -16.68 -7.04
CA LEU A 170 7.67 -15.88 -6.22
C LEU A 170 7.59 -14.44 -6.72
N ILE A 171 6.38 -13.94 -6.91
CA ILE A 171 6.12 -12.51 -7.16
C ILE A 171 5.18 -12.01 -6.10
N MET A 172 5.53 -10.94 -5.39
CA MET A 172 4.66 -10.39 -4.38
C MET A 172 4.61 -8.86 -4.38
N VAL A 173 3.47 -8.32 -3.97
CA VAL A 173 3.29 -6.92 -3.58
C VAL A 173 3.07 -6.89 -2.08
N THR A 174 3.85 -6.12 -1.35
CA THR A 174 3.60 -5.83 0.07
C THR A 174 4.21 -4.49 0.48
N HIS A 175 3.63 -3.89 1.50
CA HIS A 175 4.16 -2.68 2.15
C HIS A 175 5.06 -3.00 3.35
N ASP A 176 5.18 -4.27 3.72
CA ASP A 176 6.05 -4.71 4.81
C ASP A 176 7.51 -4.80 4.34
N ARG A 177 8.29 -3.78 4.71
CA ARG A 177 9.70 -3.66 4.32
C ARG A 177 10.58 -4.75 4.94
N TYR A 178 10.27 -5.18 6.17
CA TYR A 178 11.01 -6.25 6.84
C TYR A 178 10.76 -7.60 6.16
N PHE A 179 9.52 -7.83 5.73
CA PHE A 179 9.17 -9.02 4.98
C PHE A 179 9.86 -9.06 3.62
N LEU A 180 9.87 -7.94 2.88
CA LEU A 180 10.62 -7.82 1.61
C LEU A 180 12.12 -8.09 1.80
N GLU A 181 12.72 -7.52 2.86
CA GLU A 181 14.15 -7.69 3.15
C GLU A 181 14.52 -9.16 3.34
N ARG A 182 13.67 -9.94 4.00
CA ARG A 182 13.97 -11.31 4.38
C ARG A 182 13.59 -12.36 3.35
N VAL A 183 12.59 -12.07 2.53
CA VAL A 183 12.03 -13.03 1.57
C VAL A 183 12.53 -12.78 0.15
N CYS A 184 12.61 -11.51 -0.28
CA CYS A 184 12.91 -11.18 -1.66
C CYS A 184 14.41 -11.12 -1.94
N ASN A 185 14.82 -11.65 -3.10
CA ASN A 185 16.17 -11.51 -3.67
C ASN A 185 16.22 -10.52 -4.84
N ARG A 186 15.06 -10.11 -5.36
CA ARG A 186 14.93 -9.08 -6.40
C ARG A 186 13.83 -8.11 -6.05
N ILE A 187 14.07 -6.83 -6.28
CA ILE A 187 13.07 -5.77 -6.14
C ILE A 187 12.74 -5.20 -7.52
N THR A 188 11.48 -5.06 -7.81
CA THR A 188 10.97 -4.42 -9.02
C THR A 188 10.17 -3.20 -8.64
N GLU A 189 10.64 -2.02 -8.99
CA GLU A 189 9.95 -0.77 -8.72
C GLU A 189 9.05 -0.40 -9.89
N LEU A 190 7.76 -0.22 -9.62
CA LEU A 190 6.78 0.32 -10.57
C LEU A 190 6.55 1.80 -10.29
N SER A 191 7.03 2.64 -11.19
CA SER A 191 6.95 4.10 -11.11
C SER A 191 6.71 4.69 -12.49
N HIS A 192 5.83 5.71 -12.59
CA HIS A 192 5.53 6.42 -13.84
C HIS A 192 5.24 5.48 -15.03
N CYS A 193 4.40 4.47 -14.79
CA CYS A 193 3.99 3.44 -15.76
C CYS A 193 5.10 2.48 -16.23
N HIS A 194 6.35 2.66 -15.80
CA HIS A 194 7.49 1.80 -16.14
C HIS A 194 7.99 1.01 -14.94
N ILE A 195 8.73 -0.07 -15.21
CA ILE A 195 9.39 -0.85 -14.17
C ILE A 195 10.90 -0.71 -14.24
N ARG A 196 11.51 -0.77 -13.04
CA ARG A 196 12.97 -0.87 -12.88
C ARG A 196 13.29 -2.07 -12.00
N HIS A 197 14.21 -2.88 -12.44
CA HIS A 197 14.62 -4.10 -11.74
C HIS A 197 15.92 -3.86 -10.97
N TYR A 198 15.97 -4.36 -9.74
CA TYR A 198 17.14 -4.34 -8.89
C TYR A 198 17.40 -5.78 -8.41
N GLU A 199 18.55 -6.35 -8.75
CA GLU A 199 19.01 -7.65 -8.25
C GLU A 199 19.58 -7.47 -6.85
N ALA A 200 18.69 -7.20 -5.91
CA ALA A 200 19.04 -6.83 -4.55
C ALA A 200 17.87 -7.06 -3.58
N ASN A 201 18.18 -7.22 -2.28
CA ASN A 201 17.19 -7.14 -1.22
C ASN A 201 16.73 -5.68 -1.01
N TYR A 202 15.77 -5.47 -0.11
CA TYR A 202 15.16 -4.16 0.07
C TYR A 202 16.15 -3.09 0.56
N SER A 203 17.05 -3.41 1.49
CA SER A 203 18.05 -2.46 2.00
C SER A 203 19.01 -2.01 0.90
N LYS A 204 19.52 -2.95 0.12
CA LYS A 204 20.42 -2.63 -1.00
C LYS A 204 19.72 -1.87 -2.13
N TYR A 205 18.44 -2.20 -2.39
CA TYR A 205 17.60 -1.41 -3.30
C TYR A 205 17.56 0.06 -2.90
N LEU A 206 17.33 0.37 -1.60
CA LEU A 206 17.28 1.75 -1.12
C LEU A 206 18.59 2.51 -1.37
N GLU A 207 19.74 1.86 -1.13
CA GLU A 207 21.04 2.44 -1.44
C GLU A 207 21.19 2.76 -2.93
N LEU A 208 20.87 1.77 -3.79
CA LEU A 208 20.99 1.92 -5.24
C LEU A 208 20.04 3.00 -5.76
N LYS A 209 18.81 3.07 -5.25
CA LYS A 209 17.85 4.09 -5.60
C LYS A 209 18.35 5.48 -5.21
N THR A 210 18.85 5.65 -3.98
CA THR A 210 19.40 6.94 -3.52
C THR A 210 20.54 7.40 -4.41
N GLN A 211 21.49 6.52 -4.73
CA GLN A 211 22.60 6.82 -5.62
C GLN A 211 22.12 7.23 -7.02
N GLN A 212 21.13 6.54 -7.55
CA GLN A 212 20.57 6.84 -8.86
C GLN A 212 19.85 8.20 -8.86
N GLU A 213 19.04 8.49 -7.84
CA GLU A 213 18.36 9.78 -7.69
C GLU A 213 19.38 10.93 -7.58
N GLU A 214 20.47 10.76 -6.85
CA GLU A 214 21.55 11.74 -6.76
C GLU A 214 22.22 11.99 -8.13
N MET A 215 22.50 10.92 -8.88
CA MET A 215 23.07 11.01 -10.23
C MET A 215 22.11 11.72 -11.21
N GLU A 216 20.82 11.37 -11.19
CA GLU A 216 19.80 12.00 -12.02
C GLU A 216 19.63 13.49 -11.67
N GLN A 217 19.62 13.85 -10.39
CA GLN A 217 19.59 15.25 -9.94
C GLN A 217 20.85 16.02 -10.34
N ALA A 218 22.03 15.42 -10.25
CA ALA A 218 23.28 16.04 -10.69
C ALA A 218 23.28 16.28 -12.20
N ALA A 219 22.84 15.29 -12.99
CA ALA A 219 22.70 15.43 -14.44
C ALA A 219 21.68 16.50 -14.82
N GLN A 220 20.55 16.60 -14.10
CA GLN A 220 19.55 17.64 -14.31
C GLN A 220 20.09 19.04 -13.99
N ARG A 221 20.81 19.22 -12.87
CA ARG A 221 21.45 20.51 -12.53
C ARG A 221 22.44 20.92 -13.61
N LYS A 222 23.27 19.98 -14.09
CA LYS A 222 24.21 20.23 -15.19
C LYS A 222 23.48 20.64 -16.47
N ARG A 223 22.40 19.93 -16.84
CA ARG A 223 21.57 20.27 -18.00
C ARG A 223 20.95 21.65 -17.88
N GLN A 224 20.37 21.98 -16.73
CA GLN A 224 19.79 23.31 -16.48
C GLN A 224 20.84 24.42 -16.56
N SER A 225 22.05 24.18 -16.07
CA SER A 225 23.16 25.12 -16.18
C SER A 225 23.54 25.37 -17.65
N ILE A 226 23.64 24.30 -18.45
CA ILE A 226 23.93 24.42 -19.90
C ILE A 226 22.81 25.18 -20.62
N LEU A 227 21.53 24.80 -20.35
CA LEU A 227 20.38 25.49 -20.96
C LEU A 227 20.35 26.97 -20.61
N ARG A 228 20.71 27.34 -19.37
CA ARG A 228 20.79 28.75 -18.95
C ARG A 228 21.86 29.53 -19.71
N VAL A 229 23.05 28.94 -19.90
CA VAL A 229 24.15 29.54 -20.63
C VAL A 229 23.80 29.69 -22.12
N GLU A 230 23.23 28.64 -22.74
CA GLU A 230 22.83 28.65 -24.14
C GLU A 230 21.69 29.66 -24.40
N TYR A 231 20.70 29.71 -23.49
CA TYR A 231 19.62 30.69 -23.55
C TYR A 231 20.13 32.13 -23.50
N GLN A 232 21.05 32.43 -22.55
CA GLN A 232 21.66 33.76 -22.46
C GLN A 232 22.43 34.14 -23.73
N TRP A 233 23.11 33.16 -24.36
CA TRP A 233 23.82 33.37 -25.60
C TRP A 233 22.86 33.65 -26.78
N ILE A 234 21.75 32.90 -26.86
CA ILE A 234 20.69 33.10 -27.87
C ILE A 234 20.09 34.52 -27.73
N MET A 235 19.77 34.93 -26.49
CA MET A 235 19.14 36.22 -26.20
C MET A 235 20.05 37.44 -26.46
N ARG A 236 21.39 37.29 -26.32
CA ARG A 236 22.35 38.38 -26.56
C ARG A 236 22.57 38.70 -28.04
N GLY A 237 21.87 38.02 -28.94
CA GLY A 237 21.98 38.27 -30.41
C GLY A 237 23.37 37.97 -30.93
N ALA A 238 23.58 36.81 -31.50
CA ALA A 238 24.87 36.43 -32.06
C ALA A 238 25.22 37.32 -33.26
N GLN A 239 26.04 38.30 -33.03
CA GLN A 239 26.77 38.96 -34.09
C GLN A 239 27.82 37.97 -34.60
N ALA A 240 27.58 37.28 -35.68
CA ALA A 240 28.46 36.69 -36.67
C ALA A 240 28.23 35.20 -36.98
N ARG A 241 28.04 34.95 -38.30
CA ARG A 241 28.15 33.68 -39.05
C ARG A 241 27.04 32.65 -38.89
N ARG A 242 26.13 32.72 -39.86
CA ARG A 242 24.83 32.01 -39.96
C ARG A 242 24.81 30.48 -39.77
N THR A 243 25.86 29.73 -40.04
CA THR A 243 25.82 28.25 -40.03
C THR A 243 26.05 27.68 -38.63
N LYS A 244 26.98 28.22 -37.85
CA LYS A 244 27.24 27.79 -36.47
C LYS A 244 26.11 28.11 -35.49
N ASN A 245 25.27 29.09 -35.80
CA ASN A 245 24.11 29.45 -35.00
C ASN A 245 22.98 28.45 -35.09
N LYS A 246 22.75 27.82 -36.25
CA LYS A 246 21.67 26.84 -36.43
C LYS A 246 21.92 25.57 -35.63
N ASP A 247 23.11 25.02 -35.63
CA ASP A 247 23.47 23.81 -34.90
C ASP A 247 23.40 24.01 -33.38
N ARG A 248 23.76 25.21 -32.93
CA ARG A 248 23.69 25.53 -31.49
C ARG A 248 22.25 25.73 -31.00
N ILE A 249 21.40 26.35 -31.82
CA ILE A 249 19.97 26.49 -31.56
C ILE A 249 19.30 25.11 -31.58
N ALA A 250 19.58 24.27 -32.57
CA ALA A 250 19.05 22.91 -32.65
C ALA A 250 19.43 22.08 -31.40
N ARG A 251 20.70 22.19 -30.98
CA ARG A 251 21.17 21.52 -29.74
C ARG A 251 20.47 22.05 -28.48
N TYR A 252 20.20 23.36 -28.41
CA TYR A 252 19.42 23.92 -27.29
C TYR A 252 17.99 23.42 -27.30
N GLU A 253 17.33 23.36 -28.46
CA GLU A 253 15.97 22.83 -28.61
C GLU A 253 15.91 21.35 -28.25
N GLU A 254 16.89 20.56 -28.68
CA GLU A 254 17.00 19.13 -28.31
C GLU A 254 17.18 18.94 -26.79
N LEU A 255 18.09 19.71 -26.17
CA LEU A 255 18.29 19.68 -24.71
C LEU A 255 17.06 20.19 -23.95
N LYS A 256 16.28 21.12 -24.50
CA LYS A 256 15.05 21.64 -23.92
C LYS A 256 13.90 20.63 -24.05
N ALA A 257 13.84 19.90 -25.15
CA ALA A 257 12.81 18.87 -25.39
C ALA A 257 12.95 17.64 -24.48
N GLN A 258 14.16 17.38 -23.96
CA GLN A 258 14.35 16.31 -22.98
C GLN A 258 13.60 16.65 -21.70
N THR A 259 12.61 15.83 -21.33
CA THR A 259 11.86 15.93 -20.07
C THR A 259 12.79 15.63 -18.89
N GLY A 260 12.70 16.41 -17.82
CA GLY A 260 13.41 16.09 -16.57
C GLY A 260 12.78 14.87 -15.87
N PRO A 261 13.47 14.26 -14.90
CA PRO A 261 12.88 13.20 -14.10
C PRO A 261 11.61 13.72 -13.41
N GLU A 262 10.55 12.97 -13.53
CA GLU A 262 9.32 13.24 -12.78
C GLU A 262 9.58 12.95 -11.31
N THR A 263 9.35 13.94 -10.46
CA THR A 263 9.48 13.76 -9.00
C THR A 263 8.13 13.45 -8.39
N ASP A 264 8.06 12.35 -7.67
CA ASP A 264 6.89 12.01 -6.88
C ASP A 264 6.64 13.07 -5.82
N GLY A 265 5.41 13.59 -5.75
CA GLY A 265 5.01 14.52 -4.72
C GLY A 265 5.02 13.85 -3.35
N ALA A 266 5.66 14.47 -2.36
CA ALA A 266 5.59 14.02 -0.98
C ALA A 266 4.47 14.75 -0.22
N VAL A 267 3.68 14.00 0.57
CA VAL A 267 2.68 14.60 1.47
C VAL A 267 3.41 15.42 2.53
N GLN A 268 3.12 16.72 2.58
CA GLN A 268 3.68 17.61 3.59
C GLN A 268 2.71 17.73 4.76
N MET A 269 3.02 17.05 5.86
CA MET A 269 2.22 17.14 7.09
C MET A 269 2.64 18.35 7.90
N ALA A 270 1.77 19.34 7.99
CA ALA A 270 1.91 20.45 8.95
C ALA A 270 1.29 20.03 10.29
N THR A 271 2.04 20.13 11.37
CA THR A 271 1.52 19.82 12.71
C THR A 271 0.58 20.94 13.17
N LEU A 272 -0.66 20.58 13.49
CA LEU A 272 -1.62 21.51 14.11
C LEU A 272 -1.07 22.01 15.43
N SER A 273 -1.14 23.32 15.67
CA SER A 273 -0.80 23.89 16.97
C SER A 273 -2.04 23.91 17.84
N SER A 274 -2.25 22.89 18.65
CA SER A 274 -3.18 22.95 19.76
C SER A 274 -2.41 23.13 21.07
N ARG A 275 -2.88 24.01 21.98
CA ARG A 275 -2.38 24.05 23.34
C ARG A 275 -2.98 22.86 24.09
N LEU A 276 -2.21 21.79 24.22
CA LEU A 276 -2.55 20.67 25.09
C LEU A 276 -2.29 21.09 26.56
N GLY A 277 -3.26 20.91 27.45
CA GLY A 277 -3.11 21.06 28.89
C GLY A 277 -2.16 20.00 29.48
N ARG A 278 -1.96 20.07 30.81
CA ARG A 278 -1.16 19.06 31.55
C ARG A 278 -1.85 17.70 31.58
N LYS A 279 -3.18 17.67 31.69
CA LYS A 279 -3.99 16.45 31.71
C LYS A 279 -4.35 16.07 30.29
N THR A 280 -4.03 14.84 29.93
CA THR A 280 -4.32 14.26 28.59
C THR A 280 -5.43 13.21 28.70
N VAL A 281 -5.12 11.94 28.59
CA VAL A 281 -6.09 10.84 28.74
C VAL A 281 -5.58 9.92 29.84
N GLU A 282 -6.38 9.69 30.86
CA GLU A 282 -6.09 8.79 31.98
C GLU A 282 -7.13 7.67 32.01
N LEU A 283 -6.66 6.43 32.03
CA LEU A 283 -7.48 5.22 32.20
C LEU A 283 -7.19 4.65 33.59
N GLU A 284 -8.24 4.40 34.37
CA GLU A 284 -8.14 3.86 35.72
C GLU A 284 -9.00 2.59 35.84
N ASN A 285 -8.35 1.44 36.07
CA ASN A 285 -8.98 0.13 36.29
C ASN A 285 -10.06 -0.22 35.25
N VAL A 286 -9.80 0.09 33.97
CA VAL A 286 -10.74 -0.11 32.89
C VAL A 286 -10.88 -1.59 32.55
N CYS A 287 -12.13 -2.08 32.64
CA CYS A 287 -12.49 -3.43 32.20
C CYS A 287 -13.45 -3.38 31.03
N LYS A 288 -13.32 -4.34 30.12
CA LYS A 288 -14.24 -4.55 29.01
C LYS A 288 -14.35 -6.02 28.62
N ALA A 289 -15.57 -6.51 28.52
CA ALA A 289 -15.88 -7.87 28.08
C ALA A 289 -16.90 -7.83 26.93
N PHE A 290 -16.85 -8.84 26.07
CA PHE A 290 -17.83 -9.09 25.02
C PHE A 290 -18.28 -10.54 25.08
N ALA A 291 -19.57 -10.76 25.11
CA ALA A 291 -20.18 -12.12 25.16
C ALA A 291 -19.53 -13.06 26.19
N GLY A 292 -19.19 -12.52 27.37
CA GLY A 292 -18.57 -13.29 28.48
C GLY A 292 -17.03 -13.47 28.35
N LYS A 293 -16.41 -13.02 27.29
CA LYS A 293 -14.95 -13.00 27.14
C LYS A 293 -14.39 -11.67 27.58
N THR A 294 -13.60 -11.65 28.63
CA THR A 294 -12.86 -10.45 29.06
C THR A 294 -11.77 -10.10 28.04
N VAL A 295 -11.79 -8.86 27.56
CA VAL A 295 -10.84 -8.33 26.57
C VAL A 295 -9.84 -7.40 27.25
N LEU A 296 -10.30 -6.58 28.20
CA LEU A 296 -9.46 -5.75 29.04
C LEU A 296 -9.82 -6.04 30.50
N ASP A 297 -8.80 -6.23 31.32
CA ASP A 297 -8.94 -6.54 32.73
C ASP A 297 -8.11 -5.55 33.57
N HIS A 298 -8.81 -4.70 34.36
CA HIS A 298 -8.23 -3.68 35.25
C HIS A 298 -7.10 -2.86 34.65
N PHE A 299 -7.25 -2.50 33.36
CA PHE A 299 -6.21 -1.76 32.61
C PHE A 299 -6.15 -0.31 33.07
N SER A 300 -4.94 0.10 33.50
CA SER A 300 -4.68 1.49 33.90
C SER A 300 -3.48 2.04 33.11
N TYR A 301 -3.65 3.21 32.52
CA TYR A 301 -2.59 3.88 31.75
C TYR A 301 -2.86 5.37 31.64
N GLY A 302 -1.81 6.18 31.79
CA GLY A 302 -1.85 7.62 31.55
C GLY A 302 -1.04 7.98 30.33
N VAL A 303 -1.68 8.61 29.34
CA VAL A 303 -0.99 9.13 28.15
C VAL A 303 -0.37 10.48 28.48
N ALA A 304 0.94 10.65 28.34
CA ALA A 304 1.60 11.93 28.52
C ALA A 304 1.49 12.80 27.25
N ARG A 305 1.80 14.10 27.39
CA ARG A 305 1.59 15.10 26.33
C ARG A 305 2.30 14.81 25.03
N ASP A 306 3.50 14.27 25.05
CA ASP A 306 4.34 14.07 23.87
C ASP A 306 4.55 12.57 23.59
N ASP A 307 3.77 11.69 24.24
CA ASP A 307 3.89 10.25 24.09
C ASP A 307 3.52 9.79 22.67
N ARG A 308 4.30 8.82 22.19
CA ARG A 308 4.04 8.06 20.99
C ARG A 308 3.96 6.58 21.39
N VAL A 309 2.74 6.08 21.57
CA VAL A 309 2.50 4.75 22.10
C VAL A 309 2.16 3.78 20.99
N GLY A 310 2.93 2.70 20.88
CA GLY A 310 2.62 1.57 20.00
C GLY A 310 1.90 0.47 20.77
N ILE A 311 0.74 0.03 20.28
CA ILE A 311 -0.02 -1.08 20.87
C ILE A 311 0.24 -2.34 20.04
N VAL A 312 0.90 -3.33 20.63
CA VAL A 312 1.30 -4.59 19.99
C VAL A 312 0.59 -5.76 20.66
N GLY A 313 0.29 -6.79 19.91
CA GLY A 313 -0.31 -8.03 20.41
C GLY A 313 -1.00 -8.83 19.30
N PRO A 314 -1.38 -10.09 19.57
CA PRO A 314 -2.04 -10.97 18.61
C PRO A 314 -3.40 -10.42 18.15
N ASN A 315 -3.92 -10.99 17.08
CA ASN A 315 -5.25 -10.65 16.60
C ASN A 315 -6.31 -11.08 17.62
N GLY A 316 -7.28 -10.19 17.89
CA GLY A 316 -8.30 -10.42 18.93
C GLY A 316 -7.87 -10.09 20.36
N ALA A 317 -6.65 -9.60 20.61
CA ALA A 317 -6.17 -9.19 21.93
C ALA A 317 -6.81 -7.90 22.50
N GLY A 318 -7.71 -7.26 21.75
CA GLY A 318 -8.41 -6.05 22.23
C GLY A 318 -7.78 -4.73 21.86
N LYS A 319 -6.79 -4.69 20.96
CA LYS A 319 -6.12 -3.45 20.50
C LYS A 319 -7.11 -2.38 20.01
N SER A 320 -8.01 -2.77 19.09
CA SER A 320 -9.05 -1.86 18.57
C SER A 320 -10.08 -1.48 19.63
N THR A 321 -10.38 -2.39 20.57
CA THR A 321 -11.26 -2.12 21.72
C THR A 321 -10.68 -1.03 22.60
N LEU A 322 -9.38 -1.13 22.95
CA LEU A 322 -8.68 -0.12 23.73
C LEU A 322 -8.68 1.25 23.03
N LEU A 323 -8.39 1.29 21.73
CA LEU A 323 -8.44 2.53 20.95
C LEU A 323 -9.85 3.13 20.89
N ASN A 324 -10.90 2.31 20.76
CA ASN A 324 -12.30 2.77 20.76
C ASN A 324 -12.73 3.32 22.14
N LEU A 325 -12.24 2.72 23.23
CA LEU A 325 -12.46 3.23 24.58
C LEU A 325 -11.77 4.60 24.77
N ILE A 326 -10.51 4.72 24.39
CA ILE A 326 -9.75 5.99 24.43
C ILE A 326 -10.43 7.05 23.55
N ALA A 327 -10.95 6.68 22.38
CA ALA A 327 -11.65 7.59 21.48
C ALA A 327 -13.08 7.96 21.94
N GLY A 328 -13.56 7.39 23.04
CA GLY A 328 -14.91 7.62 23.54
C GLY A 328 -16.03 7.02 22.68
N LYS A 329 -15.68 6.11 21.74
CA LYS A 329 -16.66 5.41 20.90
C LYS A 329 -17.30 4.21 21.58
N LEU A 330 -16.65 3.72 22.62
CA LEU A 330 -17.08 2.59 23.44
C LEU A 330 -16.99 3.00 24.92
N SER A 331 -17.97 2.58 25.72
CA SER A 331 -17.93 2.78 27.16
C SER A 331 -17.31 1.56 27.86
N PRO A 332 -16.50 1.74 28.90
CA PRO A 332 -16.00 0.64 29.71
C PRO A 332 -17.15 0.00 30.51
N ASP A 333 -16.99 -1.27 30.88
CA ASP A 333 -17.95 -1.98 31.74
C ASP A 333 -17.71 -1.63 33.21
N SER A 334 -16.44 -1.39 33.58
CA SER A 334 -16.03 -0.84 34.86
C SER A 334 -14.75 -0.03 34.73
N GLY A 335 -14.41 0.75 35.74
CA GLY A 335 -13.30 1.69 35.71
C GLY A 335 -13.71 3.05 35.16
N ARG A 336 -12.72 3.93 34.97
CA ARG A 336 -12.94 5.30 34.53
C ARG A 336 -11.95 5.70 33.45
N ILE A 337 -12.41 6.52 32.50
CA ILE A 337 -11.57 7.18 31.52
C ILE A 337 -11.81 8.68 31.66
N ASP A 338 -10.73 9.41 31.90
CA ASP A 338 -10.75 10.87 32.06
C ASP A 338 -10.01 11.53 30.90
N TRP A 339 -10.67 12.44 30.20
CA TRP A 339 -10.09 13.27 29.15
C TRP A 339 -9.84 14.67 29.68
N GLY A 340 -8.66 15.23 29.40
CA GLY A 340 -8.38 16.62 29.65
C GLY A 340 -9.29 17.55 28.84
N GLU A 341 -9.74 18.67 29.43
CA GLU A 341 -10.68 19.61 28.78
C GLU A 341 -10.23 20.15 27.42
N THR A 342 -8.93 20.20 27.19
CA THR A 342 -8.34 20.69 25.93
C THR A 342 -8.02 19.58 24.92
N VAL A 343 -8.30 18.32 25.26
CA VAL A 343 -8.00 17.16 24.42
C VAL A 343 -9.03 17.07 23.30
N ARG A 344 -8.53 17.02 22.06
CA ARG A 344 -9.33 16.68 20.89
C ARG A 344 -8.77 15.40 20.29
N ILE A 345 -9.62 14.41 20.10
CA ILE A 345 -9.20 13.09 19.62
C ILE A 345 -9.54 12.97 18.13
N GLY A 346 -8.51 12.90 17.30
CA GLY A 346 -8.64 12.47 15.92
C GLY A 346 -8.54 10.95 15.85
N TYR A 347 -9.55 10.27 15.32
CA TYR A 347 -9.57 8.82 15.21
C TYR A 347 -9.54 8.39 13.75
N PHE A 348 -8.45 7.78 13.34
CA PHE A 348 -8.27 7.21 12.00
C PHE A 348 -8.44 5.68 12.05
N SER A 349 -9.58 5.19 11.57
CA SER A 349 -9.92 3.76 11.62
C SER A 349 -9.31 2.98 10.45
N GLN A 350 -9.15 1.67 10.64
CA GLN A 350 -8.66 0.76 9.62
C GLN A 350 -9.65 0.61 8.44
N GLU A 351 -10.94 0.54 8.73
CA GLU A 351 -12.02 0.38 7.75
C GLU A 351 -12.35 1.68 7.01
N GLY A 352 -11.88 2.84 7.52
CA GLY A 352 -12.22 4.15 7.01
C GLY A 352 -13.59 4.65 7.54
N ARG A 353 -13.98 5.84 7.09
CA ARG A 353 -15.33 6.39 7.28
C ARG A 353 -16.06 6.24 5.96
N GLU A 354 -17.32 5.87 6.00
CA GLU A 354 -18.19 5.99 4.82
C GLU A 354 -18.27 7.47 4.43
N LEU A 355 -17.78 7.76 3.24
CA LEU A 355 -17.83 9.09 2.64
C LEU A 355 -18.93 9.08 1.61
N ASP A 356 -19.72 10.14 1.54
CA ASP A 356 -20.74 10.30 0.52
C ASP A 356 -20.06 10.32 -0.88
N PRO A 357 -20.35 9.34 -1.75
CA PRO A 357 -19.72 9.24 -3.05
C PRO A 357 -20.05 10.40 -3.99
N ASP A 358 -21.19 11.07 -3.79
CA ASP A 358 -21.67 12.15 -4.65
C ASP A 358 -21.16 13.53 -4.20
N GLN A 359 -20.69 13.64 -2.94
CA GLN A 359 -20.11 14.87 -2.41
C GLN A 359 -18.77 15.18 -3.08
N ARG A 360 -18.49 16.46 -3.38
CA ARG A 360 -17.20 16.88 -3.92
C ARG A 360 -16.12 16.88 -2.85
N VAL A 361 -14.91 16.55 -3.26
CA VAL A 361 -13.72 16.54 -2.35
C VAL A 361 -13.55 17.86 -1.63
N TYR A 362 -13.68 18.99 -2.35
CA TYR A 362 -13.57 20.33 -1.78
C TYR A 362 -14.66 20.60 -0.72
N ASP A 363 -15.92 20.28 -1.03
CA ASP A 363 -17.04 20.56 -0.14
C ASP A 363 -16.91 19.78 1.17
N TYR A 364 -16.53 18.50 1.07
CA TYR A 364 -16.27 17.65 2.25
C TYR A 364 -15.19 18.22 3.17
N ILE A 365 -14.05 18.64 2.62
CA ILE A 365 -12.97 19.22 3.45
C ILE A 365 -13.33 20.60 3.97
N HIS A 366 -14.04 21.42 3.20
CA HIS A 366 -14.48 22.74 3.64
C HIS A 366 -15.50 22.67 4.79
N GLU A 367 -16.36 21.65 4.82
CA GLU A 367 -17.28 21.38 5.95
C GLU A 367 -16.51 20.98 7.22
N VAL A 368 -15.40 20.23 7.09
CA VAL A 368 -14.58 19.86 8.24
C VAL A 368 -13.87 21.10 8.83
N ALA A 369 -13.20 21.86 7.99
CA ALA A 369 -12.58 23.12 8.37
C ALA A 369 -12.26 24.00 7.14
N GLY A 370 -12.82 25.21 7.11
CA GLY A 370 -12.50 26.17 6.04
C GLY A 370 -11.09 26.75 6.13
N GLN A 371 -10.54 26.82 7.33
CA GLN A 371 -9.17 27.29 7.64
C GLN A 371 -8.58 26.49 8.79
N VAL A 372 -7.28 26.21 8.69
CA VAL A 372 -6.51 25.46 9.68
C VAL A 372 -5.34 26.28 10.19
N LYS A 373 -5.23 26.43 11.52
CA LYS A 373 -4.09 27.09 12.17
C LYS A 373 -3.00 26.06 12.45
N THR A 374 -1.84 26.25 11.83
CA THR A 374 -0.65 25.42 12.06
C THR A 374 0.47 26.25 12.70
N LYS A 375 1.56 25.59 13.13
CA LYS A 375 2.78 26.30 13.58
C LYS A 375 3.42 27.15 12.47
N GLU A 376 3.19 26.80 11.22
CA GLU A 376 3.74 27.48 10.04
C GLU A 376 2.85 28.62 9.52
N GLY A 377 1.62 28.78 10.06
CA GLY A 377 0.67 29.81 9.69
C GLY A 377 -0.75 29.27 9.48
N ASN A 378 -1.62 30.13 8.96
CA ASN A 378 -3.00 29.77 8.63
C ASN A 378 -3.04 29.27 7.18
N PHE A 379 -3.59 28.08 7.00
CA PHE A 379 -3.79 27.48 5.67
C PHE A 379 -5.27 27.35 5.36
N SER A 380 -5.65 27.65 4.12
CA SER A 380 -6.98 27.38 3.62
C SER A 380 -7.17 25.88 3.34
N ALA A 381 -8.43 25.43 3.28
CA ALA A 381 -8.77 24.06 2.87
C ALA A 381 -8.08 23.65 1.56
N THR A 382 -8.06 24.54 0.55
CA THR A 382 -7.39 24.30 -0.75
C THR A 382 -5.90 24.07 -0.59
N GLN A 383 -5.20 24.88 0.21
CA GLN A 383 -3.76 24.74 0.45
C GLN A 383 -3.44 23.45 1.21
N MET A 384 -4.28 23.06 2.16
CA MET A 384 -4.13 21.79 2.86
C MET A 384 -4.35 20.60 1.93
N MET A 385 -5.34 20.67 1.04
CA MET A 385 -5.57 19.63 0.03
C MET A 385 -4.38 19.50 -0.95
N GLU A 386 -3.80 20.62 -1.40
CA GLU A 386 -2.60 20.60 -2.27
C GLU A 386 -1.41 19.93 -1.57
N ARG A 387 -1.18 20.20 -0.28
CA ARG A 387 -0.14 19.53 0.54
C ARG A 387 -0.37 18.02 0.68
N PHE A 388 -1.62 17.58 0.62
CA PHE A 388 -2.02 16.17 0.65
C PHE A 388 -2.17 15.55 -0.75
N LEU A 389 -1.57 16.17 -1.77
CA LEU A 389 -1.56 15.70 -3.15
C LEU A 389 -2.97 15.61 -3.78
N PHE A 390 -3.82 16.57 -3.46
CA PHE A 390 -5.08 16.81 -4.17
C PHE A 390 -4.95 18.07 -5.02
N PRO A 391 -4.48 17.94 -6.28
CA PRO A 391 -4.40 19.07 -7.20
C PRO A 391 -5.80 19.61 -7.50
N LYS A 392 -5.90 20.84 -7.96
CA LYS A 392 -7.17 21.55 -8.22
C LYS A 392 -8.17 20.74 -9.06
N GLN A 393 -7.66 19.93 -10.00
CA GLN A 393 -8.49 19.06 -10.85
C GLN A 393 -9.23 17.97 -10.05
N LEU A 394 -8.59 17.41 -9.01
CA LEU A 394 -9.21 16.41 -8.13
C LEU A 394 -10.14 17.04 -7.09
N GLN A 395 -9.89 18.27 -6.67
CA GLN A 395 -10.69 18.95 -5.64
C GLN A 395 -12.16 19.15 -6.08
N GLY A 396 -12.40 19.35 -7.38
CA GLY A 396 -13.75 19.52 -7.94
C GLY A 396 -14.49 18.22 -8.24
N GLN A 397 -13.86 17.06 -8.10
CA GLN A 397 -14.46 15.77 -8.44
C GLN A 397 -15.28 15.19 -7.28
N PRO A 398 -16.31 14.35 -7.58
CA PRO A 398 -17.01 13.56 -6.58
C PRO A 398 -16.06 12.55 -5.91
N ILE A 399 -16.24 12.32 -4.60
CA ILE A 399 -15.45 11.39 -3.80
C ILE A 399 -15.54 9.96 -4.36
N GLY A 400 -16.66 9.57 -4.94
CA GLY A 400 -16.87 8.27 -5.57
C GLY A 400 -15.90 7.96 -6.72
N LYS A 401 -15.34 8.98 -7.39
CA LYS A 401 -14.37 8.83 -8.47
C LYS A 401 -12.93 8.68 -7.99
N LEU A 402 -12.66 8.90 -6.71
CA LEU A 402 -11.35 8.75 -6.12
C LEU A 402 -10.96 7.27 -6.02
N SER A 403 -9.69 6.96 -6.23
CA SER A 403 -9.12 5.66 -5.91
C SER A 403 -9.21 5.37 -4.40
N GLY A 404 -9.13 4.10 -4.00
CA GLY A 404 -9.14 3.72 -2.57
C GLY A 404 -8.05 4.42 -1.74
N GLY A 405 -6.85 4.57 -2.30
CA GLY A 405 -5.75 5.30 -1.66
C GLY A 405 -6.01 6.80 -1.53
N GLU A 406 -6.60 7.43 -2.54
CA GLU A 406 -7.00 8.85 -2.47
C GLU A 406 -8.11 9.07 -1.46
N ARG A 407 -9.14 8.21 -1.41
CA ARG A 407 -10.19 8.26 -0.37
C ARG A 407 -9.59 8.14 1.03
N ARG A 408 -8.62 7.25 1.21
CA ARG A 408 -7.96 7.08 2.51
C ARG A 408 -7.10 8.29 2.90
N ARG A 409 -6.41 8.92 1.94
CA ARG A 409 -5.70 10.19 2.14
C ARG A 409 -6.66 11.34 2.48
N LEU A 410 -7.81 11.41 1.82
CA LEU A 410 -8.85 12.39 2.09
C LEU A 410 -9.39 12.24 3.53
N TYR A 411 -9.66 11.01 3.95
CA TYR A 411 -10.07 10.71 5.32
C TYR A 411 -8.99 11.09 6.33
N LEU A 412 -7.71 10.76 6.06
CA LEU A 412 -6.60 11.18 6.91
C LEU A 412 -6.52 12.70 7.03
N LEU A 413 -6.64 13.41 5.91
CA LEU A 413 -6.67 14.88 5.91
C LEU A 413 -7.81 15.41 6.79
N SER A 414 -9.01 14.86 6.68
CA SER A 414 -10.16 15.29 7.50
C SER A 414 -9.98 15.04 9.00
N VAL A 415 -9.21 14.00 9.37
CA VAL A 415 -8.89 13.73 10.79
C VAL A 415 -7.82 14.69 11.33
N LEU A 416 -6.92 15.16 10.46
CA LEU A 416 -5.83 16.07 10.83
C LEU A 416 -6.25 17.54 10.83
N MET A 417 -7.38 17.92 10.24
CA MET A 417 -7.93 19.28 10.22
C MET A 417 -8.87 19.55 11.40
#